data_152ce43577be38d447beda709e23c32a
#
_entry.id   152ce43577be38d447beda709e23c32a
#
_cell.length_a   1.000
_cell.length_b   1.000
_cell.length_c   1.000
_cell.angle_alpha   90.00
_cell.angle_beta   90.00
_cell.angle_gamma   90.00
#
_symmetry.space_group_name_H-M   'P 1'
#
loop_
_entity.id
_entity.type
_entity.pdbx_description
1 polymer ?
#
loop_
_entity_poly.entity_id
_entity_poly.type
_entity_poly.pdbx_seq_one_letter_code
_entity_poly.pdbx_strand_id
1 'polypeptide(L)'
;MAEKVTLGVCTSGSRLKLSVLAGGRVFQAQKKVFNQELSLFPMARRLLARAGANLRSVGTVCAVRGPGRFTGIRISLTLAGALKALAGADVRTATLFEVLALQARENSHFKRWAAANPGGRLAALLHAFKDEYFCQFFSAAGTPKGEPVWLKAEELKVLLAGAGVIYAVGDAEEAPEIYGLLPAGAAAAPASVSKIIPACVIRAALARGNKSLKPLYLKPAKYELENNVSYGRRK
;
A
#
# COMPACT_ATOMS: atom_id res chain seq x y z
N MET A 1 -21.57 26.28 -2.82
CA MET A 1 -20.34 25.71 -2.22
C MET A 1 -19.79 24.69 -3.19
N ALA A 2 -18.48 24.72 -3.49
CA ALA A 2 -17.87 23.70 -4.36
C ALA A 2 -18.03 22.32 -3.71
N GLU A 3 -18.37 21.31 -4.52
CA GLU A 3 -18.48 19.92 -4.05
C GLU A 3 -17.14 19.45 -3.48
N LYS A 4 -17.17 18.88 -2.27
CA LYS A 4 -15.96 18.35 -1.64
C LYS A 4 -15.54 17.05 -2.31
N VAL A 5 -14.26 16.97 -2.69
CA VAL A 5 -13.69 15.80 -3.36
C VAL A 5 -12.77 15.02 -2.42
N THR A 6 -12.52 13.76 -2.74
CA THR A 6 -11.55 12.91 -2.03
C THR A 6 -10.28 12.75 -2.88
N LEU A 7 -9.11 13.04 -2.30
CA LEU A 7 -7.81 12.88 -2.94
C LEU A 7 -7.09 11.65 -2.37
N GLY A 8 -6.71 10.70 -3.21
CA GLY A 8 -5.88 9.55 -2.86
C GLY A 8 -4.42 9.77 -3.26
N VAL A 9 -3.48 9.45 -2.37
CA VAL A 9 -2.04 9.66 -2.57
C VAL A 9 -1.23 8.44 -2.15
N CYS A 10 -0.39 7.95 -3.04
CA CYS A 10 0.60 6.93 -2.75
C CYS A 10 1.94 7.28 -3.43
N THR A 11 2.97 7.44 -2.61
CA THR A 11 4.35 7.76 -2.99
C THR A 11 5.35 6.73 -2.44
N SER A 12 4.84 5.62 -1.88
CA SER A 12 5.64 4.63 -1.15
C SER A 12 6.52 3.74 -2.06
N GLY A 13 6.23 3.67 -3.37
CA GLY A 13 7.01 2.93 -4.37
C GLY A 13 7.81 3.85 -5.30
N SER A 14 8.24 3.32 -6.46
CA SER A 14 8.96 4.07 -7.49
C SER A 14 8.05 5.01 -8.29
N ARG A 15 6.73 4.82 -8.19
CA ARG A 15 5.73 5.60 -8.91
C ARG A 15 4.94 6.50 -7.97
N LEU A 16 4.81 7.75 -8.35
CA LEU A 16 3.81 8.66 -7.81
C LEU A 16 2.44 8.23 -8.35
N LYS A 17 1.51 7.90 -7.46
CA LYS A 17 0.16 7.44 -7.80
C LYS A 17 -0.86 8.34 -7.11
N LEU A 18 -1.76 8.94 -7.90
CA LEU A 18 -2.81 9.83 -7.41
C LEU A 18 -4.17 9.40 -7.93
N SER A 19 -5.20 9.62 -7.13
CA SER A 19 -6.59 9.46 -7.53
C SER A 19 -7.46 10.56 -6.94
N VAL A 20 -8.54 10.94 -7.65
CA VAL A 20 -9.54 11.87 -7.17
C VAL A 20 -10.91 11.23 -7.36
N LEU A 21 -11.71 11.22 -6.31
CA LEU A 21 -13.12 10.84 -6.34
C LEU A 21 -13.96 12.11 -6.23
N ALA A 22 -14.76 12.40 -7.26
CA ALA A 22 -15.64 13.56 -7.36
C ALA A 22 -16.95 13.15 -8.05
N GLY A 23 -18.11 13.48 -7.48
CA GLY A 23 -19.42 13.17 -8.05
C GLY A 23 -19.59 11.71 -8.44
N GLY A 24 -19.09 10.77 -7.64
CA GLY A 24 -19.12 9.33 -7.95
C GLY A 24 -18.13 8.87 -9.04
N ARG A 25 -17.41 9.79 -9.70
CA ARG A 25 -16.43 9.48 -10.75
C ARG A 25 -15.02 9.44 -10.19
N VAL A 26 -14.21 8.49 -10.67
CA VAL A 26 -12.81 8.34 -10.27
C VAL A 26 -11.89 8.82 -11.41
N PHE A 27 -11.02 9.75 -11.09
CA PHE A 27 -9.91 10.20 -11.93
C PHE A 27 -8.62 9.67 -11.31
N GLN A 28 -7.72 9.13 -12.13
CA GLN A 28 -6.45 8.61 -11.62
C GLN A 28 -5.30 8.90 -12.56
N ALA A 29 -4.11 8.99 -12.00
CA ALA A 29 -2.86 9.18 -12.71
C ALA A 29 -1.71 8.53 -11.94
N GLN A 30 -0.72 8.04 -12.70
CA GLN A 30 0.53 7.56 -12.13
C GLN A 30 1.70 7.95 -13.03
N LYS A 31 2.87 8.14 -12.41
CA LYS A 31 4.10 8.47 -13.10
C LYS A 31 5.31 7.89 -12.36
N LYS A 32 6.19 7.20 -13.08
CA LYS A 32 7.50 6.80 -12.55
C LYS A 32 8.41 8.02 -12.55
N VAL A 33 8.87 8.46 -11.39
CA VAL A 33 9.70 9.65 -11.23
C VAL A 33 10.67 9.45 -10.08
N PHE A 34 11.86 10.02 -10.20
CA PHE A 34 12.88 9.94 -9.15
C PHE A 34 12.54 10.88 -7.99
N ASN A 35 12.28 12.16 -8.26
CA ASN A 35 11.91 13.18 -7.27
C ASN A 35 10.39 13.37 -7.30
N GLN A 36 9.68 12.55 -6.49
CA GLN A 36 8.22 12.54 -6.48
C GLN A 36 7.62 13.85 -5.93
N GLU A 37 8.30 14.51 -5.01
CA GLU A 37 7.93 15.79 -4.42
C GLU A 37 7.78 16.90 -5.47
N LEU A 38 8.66 16.94 -6.47
CA LEU A 38 8.58 17.93 -7.56
C LEU A 38 7.40 17.71 -8.50
N SER A 39 6.98 16.45 -8.65
CA SER A 39 5.89 16.06 -9.53
C SER A 39 4.53 16.04 -8.84
N LEU A 40 4.49 15.95 -7.50
CA LEU A 40 3.29 15.74 -6.71
C LEU A 40 2.26 16.84 -6.91
N PHE A 41 2.61 18.10 -6.63
CA PHE A 41 1.68 19.22 -6.75
C PHE A 41 1.22 19.50 -8.19
N PRO A 42 2.10 19.53 -9.20
CA PRO A 42 1.67 19.67 -10.59
C PRO A 42 0.70 18.57 -11.03
N MET A 43 0.97 17.31 -10.65
CA MET A 43 0.12 16.19 -11.02
C MET A 43 -1.21 16.23 -10.26
N ALA A 44 -1.21 16.56 -8.96
CA ALA A 44 -2.42 16.70 -8.15
C ALA A 44 -3.32 17.82 -8.68
N ARG A 45 -2.77 19.02 -8.98
CA ARG A 45 -3.53 20.14 -9.55
C ARG A 45 -4.17 19.78 -10.89
N ARG A 46 -3.42 19.13 -11.78
CA ARG A 46 -3.95 18.68 -13.09
C ARG A 46 -5.08 17.67 -12.92
N LEU A 47 -4.92 16.72 -12.00
CA LEU A 47 -5.93 15.68 -11.76
C LEU A 47 -7.19 16.26 -11.14
N LEU A 48 -7.05 17.16 -10.17
CA LEU A 48 -8.17 17.90 -9.56
C LEU A 48 -8.90 18.76 -10.57
N ALA A 49 -8.18 19.50 -11.44
CA ALA A 49 -8.79 20.31 -12.50
C ALA A 49 -9.62 19.48 -13.47
N ARG A 50 -9.16 18.26 -13.82
CA ARG A 50 -9.96 17.31 -14.64
C ARG A 50 -11.24 16.87 -13.94
N ALA A 51 -11.28 16.91 -12.62
CA ALA A 51 -12.44 16.60 -11.81
C ALA A 51 -13.31 17.85 -11.49
N GLY A 52 -13.01 19.02 -12.11
CA GLY A 52 -13.69 20.27 -11.81
C GLY A 52 -13.40 20.85 -10.42
N ALA A 53 -12.28 20.49 -9.82
CA ALA A 53 -11.90 20.77 -8.43
C ALA A 53 -10.51 21.41 -8.33
N ASN A 54 -10.15 21.83 -7.12
CA ASN A 54 -8.82 22.33 -6.77
C ASN A 54 -8.41 21.85 -5.38
N LEU A 55 -7.21 22.21 -4.90
CA LEU A 55 -6.71 21.76 -3.59
C LEU A 55 -7.59 22.22 -2.40
N ARG A 56 -8.27 23.37 -2.51
CA ARG A 56 -9.19 23.87 -1.47
C ARG A 56 -10.51 23.09 -1.43
N SER A 57 -10.87 22.43 -2.53
CA SER A 57 -12.06 21.57 -2.62
C SER A 57 -11.84 20.18 -1.96
N VAL A 58 -10.59 19.83 -1.60
CA VAL A 58 -10.30 18.53 -0.99
C VAL A 58 -10.91 18.47 0.40
N GLY A 59 -11.99 17.72 0.55
CA GLY A 59 -12.66 17.49 1.83
C GLY A 59 -12.14 16.25 2.57
N THR A 60 -11.60 15.28 1.83
CA THR A 60 -10.96 14.08 2.41
C THR A 60 -9.66 13.79 1.68
N VAL A 61 -8.60 13.47 2.41
CA VAL A 61 -7.34 12.98 1.86
C VAL A 61 -7.05 11.57 2.36
N CYS A 62 -6.85 10.67 1.40
CA CYS A 62 -6.54 9.26 1.62
C CYS A 62 -5.06 9.02 1.31
N ALA A 63 -4.23 8.70 2.30
CA ALA A 63 -2.79 8.56 2.14
C ALA A 63 -2.31 7.14 2.50
N VAL A 64 -1.32 6.65 1.77
CA VAL A 64 -0.60 5.43 2.16
C VAL A 64 0.42 5.78 3.23
N ARG A 65 0.38 5.05 4.37
CA ARG A 65 1.29 5.25 5.50
C ARG A 65 2.46 4.25 5.55
N GLY A 66 2.60 3.40 4.53
CA GLY A 66 3.65 2.38 4.40
C GLY A 66 3.08 0.95 4.27
N PRO A 67 3.96 -0.06 4.30
CA PRO A 67 5.41 0.06 4.22
C PRO A 67 5.88 0.50 2.85
N GLY A 68 7.19 0.78 2.69
CA GLY A 68 7.78 1.16 1.42
C GLY A 68 8.94 2.14 1.60
N ARG A 69 9.26 2.91 0.56
CA ARG A 69 10.36 3.88 0.56
C ARG A 69 10.13 4.97 1.62
N PHE A 70 11.09 5.12 2.52
CA PHE A 70 11.03 6.04 3.67
C PHE A 70 10.63 7.49 3.28
N THR A 71 11.33 8.09 2.31
CA THR A 71 11.02 9.43 1.82
C THR A 71 9.62 9.48 1.20
N GLY A 72 9.26 8.45 0.42
CA GLY A 72 7.95 8.38 -0.21
C GLY A 72 6.81 8.37 0.81
N ILE A 73 6.89 7.54 1.84
CA ILE A 73 5.87 7.50 2.91
C ILE A 73 5.70 8.89 3.55
N ARG A 74 6.80 9.59 3.82
CA ARG A 74 6.75 10.95 4.40
C ARG A 74 6.09 11.95 3.48
N ILE A 75 6.37 11.91 2.17
CA ILE A 75 5.76 12.82 1.17
C ILE A 75 4.22 12.71 1.23
N SER A 76 3.65 11.50 1.17
CA SER A 76 2.20 11.34 1.21
C SER A 76 1.58 11.77 2.54
N LEU A 77 2.22 11.46 3.67
CA LEU A 77 1.73 11.84 4.99
C LEU A 77 1.87 13.34 5.26
N THR A 78 2.95 13.97 4.79
CA THR A 78 3.12 15.44 4.88
C THR A 78 2.05 16.17 4.08
N LEU A 79 1.76 15.72 2.85
CA LEU A 79 0.65 16.30 2.07
C LEU A 79 -0.69 16.13 2.80
N ALA A 80 -0.97 14.95 3.36
CA ALA A 80 -2.19 14.71 4.10
C ALA A 80 -2.30 15.61 5.34
N GLY A 81 -1.21 15.76 6.09
CA GLY A 81 -1.13 16.67 7.23
C GLY A 81 -1.32 18.15 6.85
N ALA A 82 -0.72 18.58 5.74
CA ALA A 82 -0.87 19.93 5.22
C ALA A 82 -2.32 20.24 4.80
N LEU A 83 -2.97 19.32 4.07
CA LEU A 83 -4.37 19.49 3.67
C LEU A 83 -5.32 19.47 4.89
N LYS A 84 -5.02 18.66 5.91
CA LYS A 84 -5.75 18.70 7.18
C LYS A 84 -5.62 20.07 7.85
N ALA A 85 -4.41 20.59 7.97
CA ALA A 85 -4.14 21.85 8.66
C ALA A 85 -4.65 23.09 7.90
N LEU A 86 -4.47 23.12 6.57
CA LEU A 86 -4.73 24.30 5.74
C LEU A 86 -6.11 24.32 5.10
N ALA A 87 -6.72 23.16 4.84
CA ALA A 87 -8.00 23.03 4.16
C ALA A 87 -9.07 22.34 5.01
N GLY A 88 -8.76 21.92 6.24
CA GLY A 88 -9.69 21.19 7.12
C GLY A 88 -10.09 19.81 6.57
N ALA A 89 -9.27 19.21 5.70
CA ALA A 89 -9.57 17.92 5.13
C ALA A 89 -9.58 16.81 6.18
N ASP A 90 -10.56 15.90 6.12
CA ASP A 90 -10.54 14.66 6.91
C ASP A 90 -9.42 13.75 6.37
N VAL A 91 -8.60 13.23 7.27
CA VAL A 91 -7.51 12.32 6.91
C VAL A 91 -7.94 10.88 7.09
N ARG A 92 -7.69 10.08 6.05
CA ARG A 92 -7.83 8.63 6.07
C ARG A 92 -6.55 7.99 5.58
N THR A 93 -6.10 6.94 6.24
CA THR A 93 -4.87 6.25 5.85
C THR A 93 -5.07 4.76 5.70
N ALA A 94 -4.28 4.16 4.81
CA ALA A 94 -4.18 2.72 4.67
C ALA A 94 -2.71 2.30 4.55
N THR A 95 -2.42 1.04 4.81
CA THR A 95 -1.16 0.40 4.46
C THR A 95 -1.19 -0.09 3.01
N LEU A 96 -0.03 -0.30 2.38
CA LEU A 96 0.03 -0.95 1.07
C LEU A 96 -0.54 -2.37 1.09
N PHE A 97 -0.39 -3.08 2.19
CA PHE A 97 -0.98 -4.41 2.36
C PHE A 97 -2.51 -4.37 2.29
N GLU A 98 -3.14 -3.40 2.95
CA GLU A 98 -4.59 -3.22 2.93
C GLU A 98 -5.09 -2.84 1.53
N VAL A 99 -4.31 -2.05 0.79
CA VAL A 99 -4.63 -1.72 -0.61
C VAL A 99 -4.58 -2.97 -1.49
N LEU A 100 -3.51 -3.76 -1.41
CA LEU A 100 -3.36 -5.01 -2.16
C LEU A 100 -4.43 -6.04 -1.78
N ALA A 101 -4.68 -6.22 -0.49
CA ALA A 101 -5.71 -7.14 -0.01
C ALA A 101 -7.11 -6.76 -0.51
N LEU A 102 -7.45 -5.46 -0.52
CA LEU A 102 -8.71 -4.99 -1.08
C LEU A 102 -8.81 -5.31 -2.57
N GLN A 103 -7.77 -5.00 -3.36
CA GLN A 103 -7.73 -5.25 -4.80
C GLN A 103 -7.91 -6.74 -5.13
N ALA A 104 -7.19 -7.61 -4.40
CA ALA A 104 -7.32 -9.04 -4.56
C ALA A 104 -8.75 -9.51 -4.30
N ARG A 105 -9.34 -9.11 -3.18
CA ARG A 105 -10.69 -9.51 -2.76
C ARG A 105 -11.79 -9.05 -3.71
N GLU A 106 -11.64 -7.93 -4.37
CA GLU A 106 -12.59 -7.45 -5.38
C GLU A 106 -12.48 -8.20 -6.71
N ASN A 107 -11.34 -8.86 -6.95
CA ASN A 107 -11.09 -9.60 -8.18
C ASN A 107 -11.83 -10.95 -8.21
N SER A 108 -12.38 -11.30 -9.36
CA SER A 108 -13.13 -12.55 -9.57
C SER A 108 -12.27 -13.81 -9.38
N HIS A 109 -10.97 -13.74 -9.71
CA HIS A 109 -10.03 -14.85 -9.52
C HIS A 109 -9.89 -15.21 -8.03
N PHE A 110 -9.68 -14.20 -7.17
CA PHE A 110 -9.64 -14.40 -5.72
C PHE A 110 -10.98 -14.92 -5.18
N LYS A 111 -12.11 -14.36 -5.63
CA LYS A 111 -13.44 -14.80 -5.14
C LYS A 111 -13.69 -16.28 -5.42
N ARG A 112 -13.34 -16.76 -6.62
CA ARG A 112 -13.44 -18.19 -6.96
C ARG A 112 -12.50 -19.03 -6.10
N TRP A 113 -11.23 -18.60 -5.96
CA TRP A 113 -10.28 -19.30 -5.12
C TRP A 113 -10.75 -19.39 -3.66
N ALA A 114 -11.22 -18.28 -3.08
CA ALA A 114 -11.68 -18.24 -1.69
C ALA A 114 -12.91 -19.15 -1.44
N ALA A 115 -13.81 -19.25 -2.42
CA ALA A 115 -14.96 -20.16 -2.34
C ALA A 115 -14.52 -21.64 -2.36
N ALA A 116 -13.47 -21.98 -3.12
CA ALA A 116 -12.92 -23.33 -3.19
C ALA A 116 -12.00 -23.68 -2.01
N ASN A 117 -11.53 -22.68 -1.25
CA ASN A 117 -10.57 -22.85 -0.16
C ASN A 117 -11.07 -22.19 1.13
N PRO A 118 -12.10 -22.72 1.78
CA PRO A 118 -12.60 -22.20 3.05
C PRO A 118 -11.50 -22.30 4.12
N GLY A 119 -11.19 -21.18 4.77
CA GLY A 119 -10.05 -21.08 5.71
C GLY A 119 -8.71 -20.71 5.09
N GLY A 120 -8.61 -20.64 3.77
CA GLY A 120 -7.43 -20.15 3.07
C GLY A 120 -7.08 -18.70 3.46
N ARG A 121 -5.79 -18.36 3.39
CA ARG A 121 -5.25 -17.06 3.78
C ARG A 121 -4.85 -16.25 2.55
N LEU A 122 -5.06 -14.94 2.61
CA LEU A 122 -4.55 -14.00 1.62
C LEU A 122 -3.22 -13.44 2.14
N ALA A 123 -2.12 -13.65 1.41
CA ALA A 123 -0.81 -13.08 1.69
C ALA A 123 -0.58 -11.85 0.81
N ALA A 124 -0.41 -10.68 1.42
CA ALA A 124 0.00 -9.46 0.72
C ALA A 124 1.51 -9.29 0.83
N LEU A 125 2.20 -9.22 -0.31
CA LEU A 125 3.66 -9.23 -0.44
C LEU A 125 4.15 -7.93 -1.05
N LEU A 126 5.23 -7.38 -0.50
CA LEU A 126 5.90 -6.18 -1.02
C LEU A 126 7.42 -6.39 -0.95
N HIS A 127 8.11 -5.91 -1.97
CA HIS A 127 9.56 -5.86 -1.95
C HIS A 127 10.05 -4.69 -1.08
N ALA A 128 11.06 -4.91 -0.25
CA ALA A 128 11.68 -3.90 0.59
C ALA A 128 12.98 -3.38 -0.03
N PHE A 129 14.01 -4.22 -0.04
CA PHE A 129 15.33 -3.87 -0.59
C PHE A 129 16.16 -5.15 -0.81
N LYS A 130 16.83 -5.30 -1.96
CA LYS A 130 17.63 -6.49 -2.32
C LYS A 130 16.80 -7.78 -2.17
N ASP A 131 17.19 -8.65 -1.24
CA ASP A 131 16.55 -9.92 -0.89
C ASP A 131 15.56 -9.82 0.29
N GLU A 132 15.11 -8.61 0.63
CA GLU A 132 14.21 -8.35 1.74
C GLU A 132 12.80 -8.05 1.26
N TYR A 133 11.82 -8.54 2.01
CA TYR A 133 10.41 -8.42 1.69
C TYR A 133 9.57 -8.08 2.91
N PHE A 134 8.41 -7.51 2.65
CA PHE A 134 7.36 -7.32 3.65
C PHE A 134 6.20 -8.26 3.34
N CYS A 135 5.61 -8.84 4.38
CA CYS A 135 4.44 -9.71 4.27
C CYS A 135 3.41 -9.39 5.35
N GLN A 136 2.13 -9.45 4.98
CA GLN A 136 1.02 -9.47 5.93
C GLN A 136 -0.06 -10.43 5.45
N PHE A 137 -0.54 -11.27 6.37
CA PHE A 137 -1.66 -12.16 6.10
C PHE A 137 -3.00 -11.50 6.42
N PHE A 138 -4.00 -11.92 5.67
CA PHE A 138 -5.41 -11.55 5.86
C PHE A 138 -6.29 -12.79 5.76
N SER A 139 -7.45 -12.75 6.40
CA SER A 139 -8.53 -13.69 6.11
C SER A 139 -9.12 -13.44 4.71
N ALA A 140 -9.88 -14.37 4.18
CA ALA A 140 -10.64 -14.17 2.94
C ALA A 140 -11.59 -12.95 3.04
N ALA A 141 -12.10 -12.63 4.24
CA ALA A 141 -12.89 -11.43 4.49
C ALA A 141 -12.07 -10.12 4.52
N GLY A 142 -10.73 -10.19 4.47
CA GLY A 142 -9.82 -9.03 4.48
C GLY A 142 -9.48 -8.50 5.87
N THR A 143 -9.73 -9.27 6.91
CA THR A 143 -9.28 -8.96 8.27
C THR A 143 -7.81 -9.34 8.40
N PRO A 144 -6.93 -8.45 8.89
CA PRO A 144 -5.53 -8.80 9.18
C PRO A 144 -5.43 -10.01 10.10
N LYS A 145 -4.48 -10.87 9.82
CA LYS A 145 -4.13 -12.06 10.61
C LYS A 145 -2.67 -11.94 11.05
N GLY A 146 -2.47 -11.50 12.28
CA GLY A 146 -1.16 -11.19 12.84
C GLY A 146 -0.59 -9.84 12.36
N GLU A 147 0.55 -9.49 12.90
CA GLU A 147 1.27 -8.28 12.56
C GLU A 147 2.02 -8.43 11.23
N PRO A 148 2.22 -7.35 10.48
CA PRO A 148 3.06 -7.37 9.30
C PRO A 148 4.53 -7.63 9.68
N VAL A 149 5.23 -8.38 8.83
CA VAL A 149 6.62 -8.76 9.04
C VAL A 149 7.54 -8.23 7.94
N TRP A 150 8.81 -8.05 8.30
CA TRP A 150 9.93 -7.80 7.41
C TRP A 150 10.90 -8.98 7.51
N LEU A 151 11.22 -9.62 6.39
CA LEU A 151 11.97 -10.88 6.32
C LEU A 151 12.88 -10.89 5.09
N LYS A 152 13.93 -11.68 5.14
CA LYS A 152 14.70 -12.07 3.96
C LYS A 152 13.93 -13.07 3.11
N ALA A 153 14.32 -13.22 1.85
CA ALA A 153 13.65 -14.11 0.90
C ALA A 153 13.47 -15.54 1.43
N GLU A 154 14.53 -16.14 2.00
CA GLU A 154 14.46 -17.52 2.51
C GLU A 154 13.56 -17.66 3.74
N GLU A 155 13.59 -16.69 4.65
CA GLU A 155 12.69 -16.67 5.81
C GLU A 155 11.22 -16.50 5.36
N LEU A 156 10.98 -15.68 4.35
CA LEU A 156 9.65 -15.50 3.77
C LEU A 156 9.15 -16.78 3.10
N LYS A 157 10.00 -17.50 2.35
CA LYS A 157 9.64 -18.80 1.76
C LYS A 157 9.20 -19.80 2.85
N VAL A 158 9.96 -19.90 3.95
CA VAL A 158 9.60 -20.76 5.08
C VAL A 158 8.27 -20.34 5.70
N LEU A 159 8.06 -19.05 5.93
CA LEU A 159 6.81 -18.52 6.48
C LEU A 159 5.61 -18.86 5.56
N LEU A 160 5.76 -18.66 4.25
CA LEU A 160 4.70 -18.93 3.27
C LEU A 160 4.39 -20.43 3.16
N ALA A 161 5.41 -21.30 3.20
CA ALA A 161 5.24 -22.75 3.19
C ALA A 161 4.49 -23.27 4.42
N GLY A 162 4.74 -22.68 5.60
CA GLY A 162 4.03 -23.01 6.85
C GLY A 162 2.64 -22.38 6.99
N ALA A 163 2.22 -21.53 6.05
CA ALA A 163 0.95 -20.80 6.17
C ALA A 163 -0.29 -21.61 5.74
N GLY A 164 -0.12 -22.84 5.23
CA GLY A 164 -1.20 -23.67 4.69
C GLY A 164 -1.65 -23.19 3.30
N VAL A 165 -2.95 -23.24 3.03
CA VAL A 165 -3.50 -22.84 1.73
C VAL A 165 -3.49 -21.32 1.60
N ILE A 166 -2.71 -20.78 0.66
CA ILE A 166 -2.54 -19.34 0.48
C ILE A 166 -2.87 -18.87 -0.93
N TYR A 167 -3.43 -17.67 -0.99
CA TYR A 167 -3.49 -16.84 -2.18
C TYR A 167 -2.58 -15.64 -1.97
N ALA A 168 -1.63 -15.41 -2.86
CA ALA A 168 -0.71 -14.29 -2.76
C ALA A 168 -1.09 -13.16 -3.70
N VAL A 169 -1.03 -11.91 -3.21
CA VAL A 169 -1.07 -10.68 -3.99
C VAL A 169 0.19 -9.88 -3.69
N GLY A 170 0.97 -9.57 -4.72
CA GLY A 170 2.21 -8.80 -4.60
C GLY A 170 2.24 -7.60 -5.53
N ASP A 171 3.11 -6.64 -5.26
CA ASP A 171 3.38 -5.53 -6.20
C ASP A 171 4.44 -5.96 -7.22
N ALA A 172 4.03 -6.74 -8.22
CA ALA A 172 4.89 -7.18 -9.32
C ALA A 172 5.30 -6.04 -10.28
N GLU A 173 4.68 -4.86 -10.17
CA GLU A 173 5.13 -3.67 -10.90
C GLU A 173 6.46 -3.13 -10.33
N GLU A 174 6.69 -3.31 -9.02
CA GLU A 174 7.95 -2.95 -8.34
C GLU A 174 8.95 -4.11 -8.28
N ALA A 175 8.47 -5.36 -8.17
CA ALA A 175 9.28 -6.58 -8.08
C ALA A 175 8.63 -7.71 -8.90
N PRO A 176 8.94 -7.84 -10.21
CA PRO A 176 8.35 -8.86 -11.08
C PRO A 176 8.54 -10.28 -10.57
N GLU A 177 9.65 -10.55 -9.86
CA GLU A 177 10.03 -11.85 -9.31
C GLU A 177 9.30 -12.24 -8.00
N ILE A 178 8.45 -11.36 -7.44
CA ILE A 178 7.87 -11.54 -6.09
C ILE A 178 7.09 -12.86 -5.92
N TYR A 179 6.51 -13.38 -6.99
CA TYR A 179 5.80 -14.65 -6.97
C TYR A 179 6.72 -15.89 -7.06
N GLY A 180 8.00 -15.71 -7.36
CA GLY A 180 9.00 -16.78 -7.27
C GLY A 180 9.32 -17.23 -5.84
N LEU A 181 8.78 -16.51 -4.84
CA LEU A 181 8.91 -16.87 -3.42
C LEU A 181 7.81 -17.83 -2.94
N LEU A 182 6.79 -18.09 -3.76
CA LEU A 182 5.63 -18.87 -3.35
C LEU A 182 5.95 -20.37 -3.31
N PRO A 183 5.42 -21.10 -2.32
CA PRO A 183 5.50 -22.55 -2.29
C PRO A 183 4.65 -23.15 -3.41
N ALA A 184 4.97 -24.41 -3.77
CA ALA A 184 4.16 -25.18 -4.70
C ALA A 184 2.69 -25.26 -4.23
N GLY A 185 1.74 -25.08 -5.14
CA GLY A 185 0.31 -25.11 -4.85
C GLY A 185 -0.29 -23.78 -4.33
N ALA A 186 0.53 -22.77 -4.06
CA ALA A 186 0.02 -21.43 -3.74
C ALA A 186 -0.58 -20.77 -5.00
N ALA A 187 -1.72 -20.09 -4.83
CA ALA A 187 -2.32 -19.31 -5.91
C ALA A 187 -1.76 -17.89 -5.94
N ALA A 188 -1.43 -17.38 -7.12
CA ALA A 188 -0.98 -16.00 -7.33
C ALA A 188 -2.08 -15.12 -7.93
N ALA A 189 -2.10 -13.86 -7.55
CA ALA A 189 -2.98 -12.86 -8.11
C ALA A 189 -2.64 -12.57 -9.59
N PRO A 190 -3.62 -12.29 -10.45
CA PRO A 190 -3.36 -11.91 -11.84
C PRO A 190 -2.69 -10.53 -11.93
N ALA A 191 -1.97 -10.27 -13.02
CA ALA A 191 -1.23 -9.03 -13.25
C ALA A 191 -2.09 -7.75 -13.13
N SER A 192 -3.40 -7.86 -13.39
CA SER A 192 -4.34 -6.73 -13.28
C SER A 192 -4.41 -6.13 -11.88
N VAL A 193 -4.19 -6.95 -10.83
CA VAL A 193 -4.22 -6.54 -9.42
C VAL A 193 -2.87 -6.69 -8.70
N SER A 194 -1.84 -7.17 -9.41
CA SER A 194 -0.46 -7.29 -8.89
C SER A 194 0.33 -5.98 -9.01
N LYS A 195 -0.29 -4.89 -8.65
CA LYS A 195 0.25 -3.52 -8.64
C LYS A 195 -0.63 -2.65 -7.78
N ILE A 196 -0.11 -1.53 -7.31
CA ILE A 196 -0.95 -0.57 -6.56
C ILE A 196 -1.80 0.25 -7.55
N ILE A 197 -3.12 0.04 -7.51
CA ILE A 197 -4.10 0.79 -8.31
C ILE A 197 -4.46 2.07 -7.55
N PRO A 198 -4.26 3.29 -8.14
CA PRO A 198 -4.45 4.54 -7.40
C PRO A 198 -5.85 4.70 -6.80
N ALA A 199 -6.90 4.29 -7.51
CA ALA A 199 -8.28 4.34 -7.02
C ALA A 199 -8.51 3.47 -5.77
N CYS A 200 -7.77 2.37 -5.62
CA CYS A 200 -7.89 1.48 -4.48
C CYS A 200 -7.33 2.07 -3.20
N VAL A 201 -6.43 3.06 -3.30
CA VAL A 201 -5.92 3.82 -2.14
C VAL A 201 -7.07 4.53 -1.41
N ILE A 202 -7.95 5.21 -2.16
CA ILE A 202 -9.13 5.86 -1.58
C ILE A 202 -10.03 4.83 -0.91
N ARG A 203 -10.37 3.75 -1.62
CA ARG A 203 -11.29 2.73 -1.11
C ARG A 203 -10.76 2.03 0.13
N ALA A 204 -9.47 1.66 0.13
CA ALA A 204 -8.85 1.01 1.29
C ALA A 204 -8.80 1.93 2.51
N ALA A 205 -8.41 3.20 2.32
CA ALA A 205 -8.32 4.16 3.40
C ALA A 205 -9.69 4.50 4.01
N LEU A 206 -10.73 4.63 3.18
CA LEU A 206 -12.11 4.85 3.64
C LEU A 206 -12.66 3.63 4.36
N ALA A 207 -12.46 2.41 3.84
CA ALA A 207 -12.93 1.17 4.45
C ALA A 207 -12.29 0.90 5.83
N ARG A 208 -11.03 1.27 6.02
CA ARG A 208 -10.32 1.11 7.31
C ARG A 208 -10.63 2.20 8.30
N GLY A 209 -10.95 3.40 7.84
CA GLY A 209 -11.25 4.54 8.70
C GLY A 209 -10.09 5.03 9.57
N ASN A 210 -8.87 4.54 9.37
CA ASN A 210 -7.70 4.93 10.13
C ASN A 210 -7.34 6.40 9.83
N LYS A 211 -7.10 7.20 10.87
CA LYS A 211 -6.76 8.63 10.77
C LYS A 211 -5.31 8.94 11.18
N SER A 212 -4.54 7.91 11.51
CA SER A 212 -3.17 8.08 11.98
C SER A 212 -2.24 8.54 10.87
N LEU A 213 -1.51 9.62 11.11
CA LEU A 213 -0.40 10.09 10.28
C LEU A 213 0.95 9.47 10.68
N LYS A 214 0.95 8.49 11.61
CA LYS A 214 2.17 7.77 11.96
C LYS A 214 2.56 6.84 10.81
N PRO A 215 3.79 6.93 10.27
CA PRO A 215 4.28 6.03 9.25
C PRO A 215 4.39 4.60 9.78
N LEU A 216 4.18 3.62 8.92
CA LEU A 216 4.45 2.21 9.20
C LEU A 216 5.85 1.86 8.68
N TYR A 217 6.82 1.90 9.57
CA TYR A 217 8.19 1.44 9.31
C TYR A 217 8.35 0.03 9.90
N LEU A 218 8.52 -0.97 9.03
CA LEU A 218 8.72 -2.36 9.43
C LEU A 218 10.21 -2.73 9.50
N LYS A 219 11.03 -2.08 8.66
CA LYS A 219 12.47 -2.25 8.69
C LYS A 219 13.05 -1.28 9.73
N PRO A 220 13.82 -1.77 10.71
CA PRO A 220 14.55 -0.92 11.64
C PRO A 220 15.47 0.07 10.92
N ALA A 221 15.72 1.21 11.51
CA ALA A 221 16.68 2.14 10.97
C ALA A 221 18.11 1.55 10.98
N LYS A 222 18.96 1.97 10.04
CA LYS A 222 20.30 1.38 9.88
C LYS A 222 21.12 1.39 11.18
N TYR A 223 21.05 2.48 11.95
CA TYR A 223 21.75 2.61 13.23
C TYR A 223 21.23 1.65 14.31
N GLU A 224 19.95 1.26 14.27
CA GLU A 224 19.37 0.28 15.19
C GLU A 224 19.88 -1.14 14.89
N LEU A 225 20.07 -1.46 13.61
CA LEU A 225 20.65 -2.73 13.16
C LEU A 225 22.14 -2.82 13.55
N GLU A 226 22.89 -1.73 13.40
CA GLU A 226 24.33 -1.68 13.77
C GLU A 226 24.54 -1.79 15.28
N ASN A 227 23.69 -1.20 16.11
CA ASN A 227 23.75 -1.30 17.56
C ASN A 227 23.44 -2.71 18.07
N ASN A 228 22.48 -3.42 17.47
CA ASN A 228 22.16 -4.80 17.86
C ASN A 228 23.31 -5.78 17.55
N VAL A 229 24.10 -5.53 16.50
CA VAL A 229 25.29 -6.34 16.17
C VAL A 229 26.43 -6.10 17.18
N SER A 230 26.56 -4.88 17.71
CA SER A 230 27.59 -4.55 18.72
C SER A 230 27.31 -5.11 20.10
N TYR A 231 26.04 -5.24 20.49
CA TYR A 231 25.64 -5.87 21.78
C TYR A 231 25.78 -7.40 21.76
N GLY A 232 25.60 -8.05 20.61
CA GLY A 232 25.76 -9.51 20.47
C GLY A 232 27.21 -10.00 20.49
N ARG A 233 28.21 -9.14 20.35
CA ARG A 233 29.65 -9.48 20.40
C ARG A 233 30.31 -9.31 21.77
N ARG A 234 29.56 -8.96 22.81
CA ARG A 234 30.04 -8.79 24.17
C ARG A 234 29.47 -9.81 25.17
N LYS A 235 29.23 -11.05 24.71
CA LYS A 235 28.95 -12.18 25.61
C LYS A 235 29.90 -13.32 25.27
#